data_8d0174525d4c46c0378718338d4d957a
#
_entry.id   8d0174525d4c46c0378718338d4d957a
#
_cell.length_a   1.000
_cell.length_b   1.000
_cell.length_c   1.000
_cell.angle_alpha   90.00
_cell.angle_beta   90.00
_cell.angle_gamma   90.00
#
_symmetry.space_group_name_H-M   'P 1'
#
loop_
_entity.id
_entity.type
_entity.pdbx_description
1 polymer ?
#
loop_
_entity_poly.entity_id
_entity_poly.type
_entity_poly.pdbx_seq_one_letter_code
_entity_poly.pdbx_strand_id
1 'polypeptide(L)'
;MNYFVFMARTANVIELTDEEELELKRRVSSPTTSKRDHIRAEIILQRSKGVPQHDITKKLGLSIGCVNKWSQRFERDGLDGLIDKKGRGRKSSVSLQKAQTVIDKVTQPVKPLKRWSTRKMAAHAGVSHSTVHRIWKKNELKPHLTKTFKVSNDPQFVSKFWDIIGLYLNPPEKALVLCCDEKSQCQALERTQPSLPLGMDGYIKTTTHDYKRHGTITLFAALSYLDGKLISRTEDKHSHVEWLRFLKQIKRETDDEIEIHIIADNYSTHKHEKVKAWFERNPRFKLHLTPTGSSWMNLVERFFRDISEECIRHGSFSSVKDLVKDITDYLASWNLHPRRYRWKAEGQKILEKINRAREKLGKPLYST
;
A
#
# COMPACT_ATOMS: atom_id res chain seq x y z
N MET A 1 -17.15 73.47 45.00
CA MET A 1 -17.21 71.99 45.05
C MET A 1 -17.32 71.52 43.63
N ASN A 2 -16.16 71.28 42.95
CA ASN A 2 -16.14 70.89 41.54
C ASN A 2 -16.21 69.34 41.44
N TYR A 3 -17.34 68.87 40.97
CA TYR A 3 -17.48 67.44 40.59
C TYR A 3 -16.79 67.24 39.26
N PHE A 4 -15.63 66.59 39.28
CA PHE A 4 -15.03 65.97 38.08
C PHE A 4 -15.88 64.75 37.68
N VAL A 5 -16.72 64.92 36.65
CA VAL A 5 -17.37 63.84 36.00
C VAL A 5 -16.28 63.08 35.20
N PHE A 6 -15.86 61.93 35.71
CA PHE A 6 -15.04 60.98 34.94
C PHE A 6 -15.89 60.46 33.76
N MET A 7 -15.68 61.04 32.57
CA MET A 7 -16.21 60.44 31.34
C MET A 7 -15.57 59.07 31.17
N ALA A 8 -16.31 58.02 31.44
CA ALA A 8 -15.90 56.64 31.11
C ALA A 8 -15.68 56.59 29.62
N ARG A 9 -14.44 56.24 29.20
CA ARG A 9 -14.12 55.98 27.80
C ARG A 9 -15.06 54.90 27.30
N THR A 10 -15.93 55.21 26.34
CA THR A 10 -16.78 54.24 25.65
C THR A 10 -15.92 53.12 25.09
N ALA A 11 -16.29 51.89 25.40
CA ALA A 11 -15.57 50.72 24.90
C ALA A 11 -15.68 50.68 23.36
N ASN A 12 -14.54 50.64 22.69
CA ASN A 12 -14.51 50.53 21.23
C ASN A 12 -15.22 49.22 20.80
N VAL A 13 -16.37 49.30 20.13
CA VAL A 13 -17.20 48.20 19.70
C VAL A 13 -16.65 47.69 18.38
N ILE A 14 -16.50 46.35 18.23
CA ILE A 14 -16.13 45.74 16.97
C ILE A 14 -17.41 45.46 16.19
N GLU A 15 -17.53 46.06 15.01
CA GLU A 15 -18.63 45.78 14.09
C GLU A 15 -18.37 44.43 13.40
N LEU A 16 -19.40 43.57 13.36
CA LEU A 16 -19.38 42.25 12.72
C LEU A 16 -20.37 42.22 11.57
N THR A 17 -20.01 41.57 10.51
CA THR A 17 -20.97 41.14 9.48
C THR A 17 -21.81 39.98 10.00
N ASP A 18 -22.99 39.73 9.40
CA ASP A 18 -23.88 38.63 9.77
C ASP A 18 -23.17 37.27 9.61
N GLU A 19 -22.32 37.11 8.58
CA GLU A 19 -21.55 35.93 8.33
C GLU A 19 -20.46 35.70 9.40
N GLU A 20 -19.76 36.74 9.78
CA GLU A 20 -18.73 36.68 10.83
C GLU A 20 -19.34 36.33 12.19
N GLU A 21 -20.47 36.95 12.52
CA GLU A 21 -21.18 36.68 13.77
C GLU A 21 -21.65 35.22 13.83
N LEU A 22 -22.21 34.69 12.73
CA LEU A 22 -22.65 33.32 12.65
C LEU A 22 -21.48 32.34 12.83
N GLU A 23 -20.36 32.57 12.15
CA GLU A 23 -19.18 31.73 12.25
C GLU A 23 -18.54 31.78 13.64
N LEU A 24 -18.46 32.95 14.26
CA LEU A 24 -17.96 33.11 15.62
C LEU A 24 -18.86 32.39 16.64
N LYS A 25 -20.19 32.51 16.53
CA LYS A 25 -21.14 31.78 17.35
C LYS A 25 -20.98 30.25 17.17
N ARG A 26 -20.79 29.77 15.93
CA ARG A 26 -20.53 28.39 15.63
C ARG A 26 -19.25 27.87 16.31
N ARG A 27 -18.16 28.66 16.28
CA ARG A 27 -16.90 28.28 16.96
C ARG A 27 -17.04 28.23 18.48
N VAL A 28 -17.89 29.03 19.08
CA VAL A 28 -18.14 29.03 20.52
C VAL A 28 -19.05 27.84 20.92
N SER A 29 -20.05 27.48 20.12
CA SER A 29 -21.01 26.42 20.45
C SER A 29 -20.51 25.00 20.12
N SER A 30 -19.57 24.87 19.16
CA SER A 30 -19.12 23.57 18.70
C SER A 30 -18.18 22.86 19.71
N PRO A 31 -18.48 21.63 20.13
CA PRO A 31 -17.62 20.85 21.04
C PRO A 31 -16.28 20.42 20.39
N THR A 32 -16.19 20.47 19.08
CA THR A 32 -14.97 20.08 18.33
C THR A 32 -13.99 21.25 18.12
N THR A 33 -14.41 22.48 18.45
CA THR A 33 -13.56 23.66 18.34
C THR A 33 -12.44 23.62 19.38
N SER A 34 -11.20 23.92 18.95
CA SER A 34 -10.08 23.98 19.88
C SER A 34 -10.33 25.03 20.96
N LYS A 35 -9.90 24.77 22.22
CA LYS A 35 -10.03 25.74 23.32
C LYS A 35 -9.48 27.14 22.96
N ARG A 36 -8.42 27.18 22.15
CA ARG A 36 -7.82 28.47 21.70
C ARG A 36 -8.74 29.22 20.75
N ASP A 37 -9.33 28.53 19.79
CA ASP A 37 -10.20 29.16 18.80
C ASP A 37 -11.55 29.55 19.42
N HIS A 38 -12.05 28.75 20.35
CA HIS A 38 -13.21 29.11 21.17
C HIS A 38 -12.96 30.44 21.95
N ILE A 39 -11.85 30.54 22.68
CA ILE A 39 -11.51 31.74 23.45
C ILE A 39 -11.37 32.97 22.55
N ARG A 40 -10.73 32.82 21.37
CA ARG A 40 -10.58 33.94 20.41
C ARG A 40 -11.92 34.42 19.87
N ALA A 41 -12.81 33.48 19.51
CA ALA A 41 -14.15 33.78 19.05
C ALA A 41 -14.98 34.46 20.15
N GLU A 42 -14.90 33.97 21.38
CA GLU A 42 -15.60 34.58 22.54
C GLU A 42 -15.12 36.01 22.83
N ILE A 43 -13.81 36.31 22.73
CA ILE A 43 -13.28 37.67 22.84
C ILE A 43 -13.96 38.60 21.85
N ILE A 44 -14.04 38.22 20.57
CA ILE A 44 -14.62 39.08 19.54
C ILE A 44 -16.12 39.27 19.74
N LEU A 45 -16.86 38.21 20.05
CA LEU A 45 -18.30 38.29 20.36
C LEU A 45 -18.61 39.17 21.60
N GLN A 46 -17.74 39.18 22.61
CA GLN A 46 -17.91 40.08 23.77
C GLN A 46 -17.59 41.53 23.39
N ARG A 47 -16.57 41.75 22.57
CA ARG A 47 -16.19 43.07 22.06
C ARG A 47 -17.27 43.65 21.14
N SER A 48 -17.94 42.87 20.33
CA SER A 48 -19.04 43.32 19.46
C SER A 48 -20.28 43.74 20.28
N LYS A 49 -20.46 43.18 21.46
CA LYS A 49 -21.52 43.55 22.41
C LYS A 49 -21.16 44.78 23.28
N GLY A 50 -20.02 45.44 23.03
CA GLY A 50 -19.56 46.60 23.78
C GLY A 50 -19.04 46.28 25.20
N VAL A 51 -18.78 44.98 25.51
CA VAL A 51 -18.28 44.61 26.83
C VAL A 51 -16.86 45.19 27.03
N PRO A 52 -16.59 45.88 28.15
CA PRO A 52 -15.28 46.44 28.46
C PRO A 52 -14.20 45.36 28.52
N GLN A 53 -12.99 45.66 28.01
CA GLN A 53 -11.89 44.70 27.98
C GLN A 53 -11.54 44.11 29.34
N HIS A 54 -11.66 44.92 30.40
CA HIS A 54 -11.41 44.49 31.76
C HIS A 54 -12.37 43.37 32.21
N ASP A 55 -13.64 43.45 31.81
CA ASP A 55 -14.64 42.48 32.17
C ASP A 55 -14.45 41.17 31.39
N ILE A 56 -14.03 41.26 30.10
CA ILE A 56 -13.64 40.12 29.29
C ILE A 56 -12.45 39.38 29.91
N THR A 57 -11.43 40.14 30.38
CA THR A 57 -10.26 39.52 31.03
C THR A 57 -10.63 38.79 32.30
N LYS A 58 -11.50 39.35 33.14
CA LYS A 58 -12.01 38.67 34.33
C LYS A 58 -12.79 37.41 34.01
N LYS A 59 -13.71 37.51 33.05
CA LYS A 59 -14.57 36.39 32.64
C LYS A 59 -13.80 35.22 32.06
N LEU A 60 -12.80 35.49 31.20
CA LEU A 60 -12.07 34.49 30.47
C LEU A 60 -10.72 34.08 31.10
N GLY A 61 -10.31 34.73 32.18
CA GLY A 61 -9.02 34.47 32.83
C GLY A 61 -7.81 34.87 31.97
N LEU A 62 -7.90 35.97 31.21
CA LEU A 62 -6.91 36.39 30.23
C LEU A 62 -6.23 37.70 30.65
N SER A 63 -5.06 38.00 30.05
CA SER A 63 -4.44 39.33 30.18
C SER A 63 -5.10 40.32 29.20
N ILE A 64 -5.09 41.62 29.56
CA ILE A 64 -5.55 42.72 28.69
C ILE A 64 -4.82 42.70 27.35
N GLY A 65 -3.49 42.42 27.37
CA GLY A 65 -2.70 42.31 26.15
C GLY A 65 -3.16 41.21 25.21
N CYS A 66 -3.71 40.10 25.75
CA CYS A 66 -4.29 39.02 24.95
C CYS A 66 -5.58 39.47 24.26
N VAL A 67 -6.50 40.14 25.00
CA VAL A 67 -7.75 40.63 24.43
C VAL A 67 -7.47 41.69 23.35
N ASN A 68 -6.59 42.67 23.62
CA ASN A 68 -6.19 43.68 22.64
C ASN A 68 -5.59 43.08 21.38
N LYS A 69 -4.68 42.14 21.55
CA LYS A 69 -4.02 41.46 20.41
C LYS A 69 -5.03 40.81 19.47
N TRP A 70 -6.00 40.08 19.99
CA TRP A 70 -6.95 39.37 19.14
C TRP A 70 -8.01 40.32 18.56
N SER A 71 -8.42 41.35 19.28
CA SER A 71 -9.28 42.42 18.77
C SER A 71 -8.63 43.14 17.57
N GLN A 72 -7.40 43.63 17.73
CA GLN A 72 -6.67 44.31 16.65
C GLN A 72 -6.41 43.42 15.43
N ARG A 73 -6.16 42.13 15.67
CA ARG A 73 -5.97 41.21 14.55
C ARG A 73 -7.26 40.93 13.80
N PHE A 74 -8.38 40.86 14.51
CA PHE A 74 -9.69 40.69 13.89
C PHE A 74 -10.09 41.96 13.12
N GLU A 75 -9.95 43.16 13.72
CA GLU A 75 -10.23 44.43 13.05
C GLU A 75 -9.44 44.60 11.75
N ARG A 76 -8.21 44.09 11.68
CA ARG A 76 -7.37 44.18 10.49
C ARG A 76 -7.63 43.10 9.46
N ASP A 77 -7.75 41.86 9.88
CA ASP A 77 -7.69 40.66 9.03
C ASP A 77 -8.99 39.81 9.11
N GLY A 78 -10.06 40.25 9.81
CA GLY A 78 -11.31 39.50 9.99
C GLY A 78 -11.11 38.14 10.65
N LEU A 79 -11.89 37.15 10.23
CA LEU A 79 -11.82 35.78 10.74
C LEU A 79 -10.43 35.12 10.54
N ASP A 80 -9.68 35.51 9.50
CA ASP A 80 -8.32 35.05 9.26
C ASP A 80 -7.32 35.58 10.29
N GLY A 81 -7.63 36.74 10.87
CA GLY A 81 -6.88 37.35 11.99
C GLY A 81 -6.83 36.44 13.21
N LEU A 82 -7.82 35.58 13.41
CA LEU A 82 -7.90 34.66 14.54
C LEU A 82 -7.08 33.37 14.33
N ILE A 83 -6.55 33.15 13.14
CA ILE A 83 -5.73 31.97 12.83
C ILE A 83 -4.28 32.20 13.28
N ASP A 84 -3.64 31.15 13.77
CA ASP A 84 -2.22 31.21 14.13
C ASP A 84 -1.35 31.40 12.88
N LYS A 85 -0.52 32.45 12.85
CA LYS A 85 0.42 32.64 11.74
C LYS A 85 1.42 31.48 11.65
N LYS A 86 1.58 30.90 10.46
CA LYS A 86 2.62 29.92 10.19
C LYS A 86 4.00 30.51 10.49
N GLY A 87 4.88 29.74 11.12
CA GLY A 87 6.28 30.15 11.29
C GLY A 87 6.79 30.29 12.73
N ARG A 88 6.04 29.86 13.73
CA ARG A 88 6.48 29.79 15.13
C ARG A 88 7.23 28.49 15.44
N GLY A 89 8.19 28.11 14.65
CA GLY A 89 9.01 26.94 14.90
C GLY A 89 10.48 27.25 14.66
N ARG A 90 11.36 26.37 15.13
CA ARG A 90 12.79 26.44 14.80
C ARG A 90 12.94 26.44 13.28
N LYS A 91 13.54 27.47 12.72
CA LYS A 91 13.84 27.54 11.28
C LYS A 91 14.72 26.34 10.89
N SER A 92 14.47 25.79 9.69
CA SER A 92 15.32 24.70 9.18
C SER A 92 16.76 25.17 9.11
N SER A 93 17.67 24.44 9.76
CA SER A 93 19.11 24.69 9.68
C SER A 93 19.72 24.21 8.36
N VAL A 94 18.93 23.54 7.53
CA VAL A 94 19.35 22.99 6.23
C VAL A 94 18.85 23.90 5.12
N SER A 95 19.77 24.43 4.31
CA SER A 95 19.42 25.25 3.15
C SER A 95 18.64 24.44 2.11
N LEU A 96 17.79 25.12 1.35
CA LEU A 96 17.04 24.51 0.24
C LEU A 96 17.98 23.84 -0.77
N GLN A 97 19.14 24.44 -1.06
CA GLN A 97 20.15 23.90 -1.96
C GLN A 97 20.70 22.54 -1.46
N LYS A 98 21.05 22.43 -0.16
CA LYS A 98 21.49 21.14 0.41
C LYS A 98 20.40 20.08 0.38
N ALA A 99 19.15 20.47 0.63
CA ALA A 99 18.02 19.54 0.53
C ALA A 99 17.83 19.06 -0.91
N GLN A 100 17.94 19.96 -1.90
CA GLN A 100 17.85 19.62 -3.31
C GLN A 100 19.00 18.69 -3.74
N THR A 101 20.24 18.96 -3.31
CA THR A 101 21.38 18.07 -3.54
C THR A 101 21.13 16.65 -3.06
N VAL A 102 20.51 16.48 -1.89
CA VAL A 102 20.16 15.15 -1.34
C VAL A 102 19.12 14.44 -2.23
N ILE A 103 18.15 15.19 -2.78
CA ILE A 103 17.12 14.64 -3.68
C ILE A 103 17.73 14.25 -5.03
N ASP A 104 18.50 15.13 -5.64
CA ASP A 104 19.08 14.91 -6.98
C ASP A 104 20.09 13.75 -6.99
N LYS A 105 20.92 13.69 -5.94
CA LYS A 105 21.93 12.63 -5.84
C LYS A 105 21.35 11.25 -5.58
N VAL A 106 20.22 11.14 -4.91
CA VAL A 106 19.61 9.84 -4.62
C VAL A 106 19.11 9.14 -5.89
N THR A 107 18.75 9.90 -6.93
CA THR A 107 18.28 9.36 -8.22
C THR A 107 19.42 9.06 -9.20
N GLN A 108 20.64 9.52 -8.91
CA GLN A 108 21.80 9.31 -9.76
C GLN A 108 22.55 8.03 -9.38
N PRO A 109 23.03 7.24 -10.37
CA PRO A 109 23.92 6.11 -10.10
C PRO A 109 25.23 6.60 -9.48
N VAL A 110 25.62 6.00 -8.38
CA VAL A 110 26.85 6.36 -7.66
C VAL A 110 27.90 5.26 -7.86
N LYS A 111 28.91 5.52 -8.63
CA LYS A 111 30.06 4.61 -8.75
C LYS A 111 31.06 4.87 -7.60
N PRO A 112 31.55 3.85 -6.90
CA PRO A 112 31.27 2.41 -7.04
C PRO A 112 30.03 1.93 -6.29
N LEU A 113 29.28 2.79 -5.61
CA LEU A 113 28.12 2.43 -4.80
C LEU A 113 26.90 2.15 -5.67
N LYS A 114 26.25 1.01 -5.47
CA LYS A 114 25.03 0.67 -6.21
C LYS A 114 23.75 1.27 -5.58
N ARG A 115 23.82 1.75 -4.33
CA ARG A 115 22.69 2.41 -3.64
C ARG A 115 23.15 3.33 -2.52
N TRP A 116 22.34 4.32 -2.21
CA TRP A 116 22.55 5.23 -1.09
C TRP A 116 22.00 4.66 0.22
N SER A 117 22.73 4.83 1.30
CA SER A 117 22.21 4.77 2.67
C SER A 117 22.12 6.19 3.25
N THR A 118 21.32 6.39 4.30
CA THR A 118 21.23 7.70 4.96
C THR A 118 22.58 8.19 5.48
N ARG A 119 23.42 7.29 5.99
CA ARG A 119 24.76 7.64 6.48
C ARG A 119 25.71 8.05 5.37
N LYS A 120 25.71 7.32 4.23
CA LYS A 120 26.55 7.67 3.06
C LYS A 120 26.11 8.97 2.42
N MET A 121 24.82 9.19 2.28
CA MET A 121 24.28 10.46 1.78
C MET A 121 24.58 11.62 2.75
N ALA A 122 24.50 11.41 4.06
CA ALA A 122 24.82 12.38 5.09
C ALA A 122 26.27 12.88 4.95
N ALA A 123 27.22 11.95 4.83
CA ALA A 123 28.63 12.28 4.61
C ALA A 123 28.85 13.03 3.29
N HIS A 124 28.16 12.66 2.21
CA HIS A 124 28.28 13.32 0.91
C HIS A 124 27.69 14.73 0.90
N ALA A 125 26.53 14.93 1.54
CA ALA A 125 25.82 16.23 1.52
C ALA A 125 26.20 17.17 2.68
N GLY A 126 27.06 16.73 3.59
CA GLY A 126 27.45 17.54 4.77
C GLY A 126 26.27 17.87 5.69
N VAL A 127 25.37 16.90 5.93
CA VAL A 127 24.22 17.01 6.82
C VAL A 127 24.09 15.77 7.71
N SER A 128 23.29 15.84 8.79
CA SER A 128 23.11 14.66 9.64
C SER A 128 22.27 13.57 8.92
N HIS A 129 22.48 12.31 9.30
CA HIS A 129 21.71 11.18 8.75
C HIS A 129 20.20 11.30 9.06
N SER A 130 19.84 11.89 10.21
CA SER A 130 18.45 12.18 10.57
C SER A 130 17.82 13.22 9.64
N THR A 131 18.60 14.20 9.18
CA THR A 131 18.17 15.19 8.18
C THR A 131 17.92 14.52 6.84
N VAL A 132 18.84 13.65 6.38
CA VAL A 132 18.65 12.87 5.16
C VAL A 132 17.39 12.02 5.25
N HIS A 133 17.18 11.33 6.37
CA HIS A 133 15.98 10.53 6.60
C HIS A 133 14.70 11.36 6.49
N ARG A 134 14.67 12.55 7.11
CA ARG A 134 13.50 13.46 7.03
C ARG A 134 13.24 13.96 5.61
N ILE A 135 14.30 14.32 4.86
CA ILE A 135 14.19 14.72 3.45
C ILE A 135 13.62 13.57 2.62
N TRP A 136 14.16 12.36 2.75
CA TRP A 136 13.69 11.20 2.03
C TRP A 136 12.23 10.85 2.37
N LYS A 137 11.88 10.88 3.66
CA LYS A 137 10.51 10.63 4.10
C LYS A 137 9.52 11.65 3.54
N LYS A 138 9.87 12.96 3.59
CA LYS A 138 9.03 14.05 3.06
C LYS A 138 8.80 13.94 1.54
N ASN A 139 9.79 13.44 0.79
CA ASN A 139 9.72 13.28 -0.66
C ASN A 139 9.43 11.83 -1.09
N GLU A 140 9.01 10.96 -0.18
CA GLU A 140 8.68 9.54 -0.42
C GLU A 140 9.80 8.73 -1.09
N LEU A 141 11.04 9.17 -0.93
CA LEU A 141 12.22 8.52 -1.51
C LEU A 141 12.60 7.29 -0.67
N LYS A 142 12.72 6.14 -1.33
CA LYS A 142 13.06 4.85 -0.73
C LYS A 142 14.25 4.20 -1.45
N PRO A 143 15.48 4.76 -1.33
CA PRO A 143 16.65 4.30 -2.10
C PRO A 143 17.08 2.86 -1.77
N HIS A 144 16.62 2.33 -0.62
CA HIS A 144 16.87 0.96 -0.20
C HIS A 144 15.94 -0.06 -0.86
N LEU A 145 14.84 0.40 -1.47
CA LEU A 145 13.89 -0.46 -2.16
C LEU A 145 14.12 -0.35 -3.67
N THR A 146 14.38 -1.48 -4.30
CA THR A 146 14.41 -1.61 -5.75
C THR A 146 13.12 -2.31 -6.17
N LYS A 147 12.29 -1.63 -6.95
CA LYS A 147 11.18 -2.28 -7.63
C LYS A 147 11.70 -2.86 -8.92
N THR A 148 11.77 -4.18 -8.99
CA THR A 148 12.01 -4.88 -10.25
C THR A 148 10.74 -4.85 -11.09
N PHE A 149 10.89 -4.54 -12.35
CA PHE A 149 9.81 -4.67 -13.34
C PHE A 149 10.38 -5.28 -14.62
N LYS A 150 9.54 -6.04 -15.30
CA LYS A 150 9.85 -6.60 -16.61
C LYS A 150 8.82 -6.04 -17.58
N VAL A 151 9.29 -5.38 -18.62
CA VAL A 151 8.40 -4.94 -19.72
C VAL A 151 8.21 -6.11 -20.66
N SER A 152 6.98 -6.51 -20.86
CA SER A 152 6.63 -7.58 -21.79
C SER A 152 7.03 -7.22 -23.23
N ASN A 153 7.46 -8.23 -23.99
CA ASN A 153 7.66 -8.15 -25.43
C ASN A 153 6.57 -8.94 -26.20
N ASP A 154 5.49 -9.31 -25.53
CA ASP A 154 4.39 -10.05 -26.15
C ASP A 154 3.68 -9.16 -27.17
N PRO A 155 3.61 -9.53 -28.45
CA PRO A 155 2.90 -8.73 -29.46
C PRO A 155 1.40 -8.67 -29.20
N GLN A 156 0.84 -9.67 -28.53
CA GLN A 156 -0.59 -9.74 -28.15
C GLN A 156 -0.83 -9.22 -26.73
N PHE A 157 0.07 -8.39 -26.19
CA PHE A 157 -0.01 -7.92 -24.81
C PHE A 157 -1.36 -7.30 -24.48
N VAL A 158 -1.83 -6.36 -25.30
CA VAL A 158 -3.04 -5.57 -25.02
C VAL A 158 -4.29 -6.45 -25.03
N SER A 159 -4.43 -7.34 -26.02
CA SER A 159 -5.60 -8.23 -26.10
C SER A 159 -5.66 -9.19 -24.91
N LYS A 160 -4.54 -9.85 -24.57
CA LYS A 160 -4.45 -10.73 -23.40
C LYS A 160 -4.64 -9.98 -22.09
N PHE A 161 -4.14 -8.76 -22.01
CA PHE A 161 -4.30 -7.91 -20.84
C PHE A 161 -5.78 -7.61 -20.58
N TRP A 162 -6.52 -7.13 -21.60
CA TRP A 162 -7.94 -6.81 -21.44
C TRP A 162 -8.83 -8.05 -21.27
N ASP A 163 -8.47 -9.16 -21.88
CA ASP A 163 -9.15 -10.45 -21.70
C ASP A 163 -9.15 -10.84 -20.20
N ILE A 164 -7.99 -10.84 -19.55
CA ILE A 164 -7.86 -11.20 -18.15
C ILE A 164 -8.48 -10.14 -17.22
N ILE A 165 -8.26 -8.85 -17.50
CA ILE A 165 -8.86 -7.78 -16.68
C ILE A 165 -10.39 -7.82 -16.79
N GLY A 166 -10.91 -8.13 -17.97
CA GLY A 166 -12.35 -8.32 -18.19
C GLY A 166 -12.92 -9.41 -17.26
N LEU A 167 -12.27 -10.56 -17.16
CA LEU A 167 -12.66 -11.64 -16.25
C LEU A 167 -12.63 -11.24 -14.76
N TYR A 168 -11.70 -10.37 -14.36
CA TYR A 168 -11.64 -9.90 -12.97
C TYR A 168 -12.68 -8.82 -12.65
N LEU A 169 -12.99 -7.95 -13.61
CA LEU A 169 -13.95 -6.87 -13.40
C LEU A 169 -15.41 -7.34 -13.59
N ASN A 170 -15.63 -8.21 -14.57
CA ASN A 170 -16.96 -8.73 -14.93
C ASN A 170 -16.90 -10.25 -15.15
N PRO A 171 -16.75 -11.05 -14.08
CA PRO A 171 -16.75 -12.51 -14.22
C PRO A 171 -18.11 -12.97 -14.76
N PRO A 172 -18.15 -13.94 -15.69
CA PRO A 172 -19.40 -14.47 -16.23
C PRO A 172 -20.28 -15.08 -15.11
N GLU A 173 -21.59 -14.91 -15.19
CA GLU A 173 -22.52 -15.27 -14.11
C GLU A 173 -22.57 -16.77 -13.79
N LYS A 174 -22.41 -17.64 -14.80
CA LYS A 174 -22.42 -19.11 -14.65
C LYS A 174 -21.06 -19.72 -14.93
N ALA A 175 -20.00 -19.09 -14.48
CA ALA A 175 -18.65 -19.54 -14.71
C ALA A 175 -17.80 -19.48 -13.45
N LEU A 176 -16.83 -20.38 -13.38
CA LEU A 176 -15.78 -20.38 -12.37
C LEU A 176 -14.49 -19.82 -12.96
N VAL A 177 -13.98 -18.73 -12.42
CA VAL A 177 -12.70 -18.14 -12.83
C VAL A 177 -11.61 -18.63 -11.88
N LEU A 178 -10.70 -19.46 -12.41
CA LEU A 178 -9.59 -20.07 -11.69
C LEU A 178 -8.26 -19.43 -12.11
N CYS A 179 -7.53 -18.88 -11.17
CA CYS A 179 -6.13 -18.47 -11.34
C CYS A 179 -5.24 -19.68 -11.08
N CYS A 180 -4.64 -20.25 -12.10
CA CYS A 180 -3.87 -21.49 -12.03
C CYS A 180 -2.40 -21.24 -12.29
N ASP A 181 -1.52 -21.88 -11.52
CA ASP A 181 -0.07 -21.85 -11.72
C ASP A 181 0.62 -22.95 -10.91
N GLU A 182 1.94 -23.08 -11.10
CA GLU A 182 2.77 -23.99 -10.32
C GLU A 182 3.86 -23.27 -9.53
N LYS A 183 3.91 -23.52 -8.25
CA LYS A 183 5.03 -23.18 -7.39
C LYS A 183 6.04 -24.32 -7.40
N SER A 184 7.02 -24.21 -8.29
CA SER A 184 8.11 -25.18 -8.39
C SER A 184 9.10 -25.02 -7.23
N GLN A 185 9.91 -26.08 -6.99
CA GLN A 185 11.03 -26.10 -6.04
C GLN A 185 10.65 -25.68 -4.60
N CYS A 186 9.50 -26.13 -4.10
CA CYS A 186 9.24 -26.09 -2.67
C CYS A 186 10.23 -27.04 -1.98
N GLN A 187 11.17 -26.49 -1.20
CA GLN A 187 12.28 -27.27 -0.64
C GLN A 187 11.95 -27.77 0.77
N ALA A 188 12.16 -29.06 1.01
CA ALA A 188 12.16 -29.64 2.33
C ALA A 188 13.53 -29.33 3.00
N LEU A 189 13.54 -28.30 3.83
CA LEU A 189 14.72 -27.85 4.56
C LEU A 189 14.60 -28.24 6.04
N GLU A 190 15.52 -29.07 6.52
CA GLU A 190 15.64 -29.42 7.92
C GLU A 190 16.68 -28.50 8.58
N ARG A 191 16.29 -27.77 9.63
CA ARG A 191 17.23 -26.98 10.42
C ARG A 191 18.09 -27.90 11.27
N THR A 192 19.42 -27.70 11.25
CA THR A 192 20.38 -28.58 11.96
C THR A 192 20.27 -28.49 13.49
N GLN A 193 19.66 -27.41 13.98
CA GLN A 193 19.39 -27.22 15.40
C GLN A 193 17.98 -26.70 15.62
N PRO A 194 17.31 -27.08 16.71
CA PRO A 194 16.00 -26.55 17.05
C PRO A 194 16.05 -25.03 17.20
N SER A 195 14.97 -24.37 16.80
CA SER A 195 14.84 -22.94 16.98
C SER A 195 14.76 -22.60 18.46
N LEU A 196 15.51 -21.58 18.89
CA LEU A 196 15.41 -21.07 20.24
C LEU A 196 14.13 -20.23 20.40
N PRO A 197 13.42 -20.37 21.53
CA PRO A 197 12.25 -19.55 21.83
C PRO A 197 12.65 -18.08 22.05
N LEU A 198 11.64 -17.24 22.28
CA LEU A 198 11.78 -15.81 22.53
C LEU A 198 12.94 -15.49 23.51
N GLY A 199 13.93 -14.76 23.04
CA GLY A 199 15.04 -14.26 23.85
C GLY A 199 14.75 -12.89 24.49
N MET A 200 15.61 -12.45 25.42
CA MET A 200 15.50 -11.14 26.08
C MET A 200 15.71 -9.95 25.13
N ASP A 201 16.22 -10.19 23.92
CA ASP A 201 16.47 -9.22 22.85
C ASP A 201 15.24 -8.95 21.97
N GLY A 202 14.10 -9.53 22.30
CA GLY A 202 12.81 -9.29 21.63
C GLY A 202 12.60 -10.04 20.32
N TYR A 203 13.50 -10.93 19.91
CA TYR A 203 13.27 -11.80 18.74
C TYR A 203 12.39 -12.99 19.11
N ILE A 204 11.27 -13.15 18.39
CA ILE A 204 10.28 -14.22 18.63
C ILE A 204 10.89 -15.61 18.42
N LYS A 205 11.83 -15.73 17.50
CA LYS A 205 12.47 -16.98 17.12
C LYS A 205 13.86 -16.74 16.55
N THR A 206 14.85 -17.45 17.08
CA THR A 206 16.21 -17.49 16.50
C THR A 206 16.41 -18.83 15.84
N THR A 207 16.78 -18.86 14.55
CA THR A 207 17.03 -20.09 13.78
C THR A 207 18.47 -20.14 13.32
N THR A 208 19.03 -21.37 13.21
CA THR A 208 20.36 -21.56 12.63
C THR A 208 20.39 -21.25 11.14
N HIS A 209 21.56 -20.85 10.64
CA HIS A 209 21.77 -20.65 9.20
C HIS A 209 21.92 -21.96 8.47
N ASP A 210 22.39 -23.02 9.14
CA ASP A 210 22.65 -24.33 8.53
C ASP A 210 21.37 -25.14 8.38
N TYR A 211 21.26 -25.83 7.24
CA TYR A 211 20.15 -26.71 6.95
C TYR A 211 20.59 -27.88 6.06
N LYS A 212 19.87 -29.00 6.19
CA LYS A 212 19.92 -30.15 5.27
C LYS A 212 18.78 -30.05 4.27
N ARG A 213 19.04 -30.45 3.03
CA ARG A 213 18.04 -30.53 1.97
C ARG A 213 17.59 -31.97 1.78
N HIS A 214 16.30 -32.24 1.88
CA HIS A 214 15.71 -33.56 1.71
C HIS A 214 15.01 -33.76 0.37
N GLY A 215 14.98 -32.73 -0.48
CA GLY A 215 14.37 -32.77 -1.79
C GLY A 215 13.43 -31.60 -2.03
N THR A 216 12.76 -31.66 -3.18
CA THR A 216 11.85 -30.60 -3.64
C THR A 216 10.56 -31.21 -4.19
N ILE A 217 9.48 -30.44 -4.10
CA ILE A 217 8.21 -30.72 -4.77
C ILE A 217 7.72 -29.49 -5.52
N THR A 218 6.75 -29.70 -6.39
CA THR A 218 5.98 -28.65 -7.06
C THR A 218 4.55 -28.64 -6.53
N LEU A 219 4.05 -27.50 -6.14
CA LEU A 219 2.66 -27.29 -5.77
C LEU A 219 1.91 -26.66 -6.94
N PHE A 220 0.96 -27.38 -7.52
CA PHE A 220 -0.05 -26.83 -8.43
C PHE A 220 -1.21 -26.27 -7.62
N ALA A 221 -1.68 -25.09 -7.96
CA ALA A 221 -2.82 -24.48 -7.30
C ALA A 221 -3.72 -23.75 -8.30
N ALA A 222 -5.03 -23.92 -8.12
CA ALA A 222 -6.08 -23.20 -8.81
C ALA A 222 -6.87 -22.41 -7.77
N LEU A 223 -6.68 -21.11 -7.75
CA LEU A 223 -7.36 -20.18 -6.85
C LEU A 223 -8.65 -19.69 -7.50
N SER A 224 -9.77 -19.97 -6.88
CA SER A 224 -11.05 -19.43 -7.30
C SER A 224 -11.12 -17.91 -6.99
N TYR A 225 -11.35 -17.13 -8.03
CA TYR A 225 -11.42 -15.66 -7.92
C TYR A 225 -12.60 -15.18 -7.08
N LEU A 226 -13.73 -15.87 -7.16
CA LEU A 226 -14.98 -15.44 -6.53
C LEU A 226 -15.04 -15.72 -5.04
N ASP A 227 -14.61 -16.88 -4.60
CA ASP A 227 -14.71 -17.32 -3.20
C ASP A 227 -13.35 -17.49 -2.50
N GLY A 228 -12.26 -17.53 -3.24
CA GLY A 228 -10.90 -17.67 -2.69
C GLY A 228 -10.53 -19.09 -2.32
N LYS A 229 -11.36 -20.10 -2.67
CA LYS A 229 -11.05 -21.51 -2.46
C LYS A 229 -9.95 -21.98 -3.38
N LEU A 230 -9.27 -23.03 -2.98
CA LEU A 230 -8.15 -23.63 -3.70
C LEU A 230 -8.43 -25.08 -4.03
N ILE A 231 -8.21 -25.44 -5.30
CA ILE A 231 -7.96 -26.79 -5.74
C ILE A 231 -6.45 -26.91 -5.88
N SER A 232 -5.84 -27.94 -5.33
CA SER A 232 -4.39 -28.04 -5.29
C SER A 232 -3.87 -29.46 -5.39
N ARG A 233 -2.64 -29.59 -5.85
CA ARG A 233 -1.96 -30.85 -6.02
C ARG A 233 -0.45 -30.71 -5.85
N THR A 234 0.19 -31.61 -5.14
CA THR A 234 1.66 -31.71 -5.07
C THR A 234 2.14 -32.80 -6.03
N GLU A 235 3.22 -32.47 -6.76
CA GLU A 235 3.85 -33.37 -7.72
C GLU A 235 5.38 -33.23 -7.66
N ASP A 236 6.12 -34.27 -8.08
CA ASP A 236 7.59 -34.23 -8.10
C ASP A 236 8.12 -33.31 -9.22
N LYS A 237 7.36 -33.20 -10.31
CA LYS A 237 7.73 -32.47 -11.53
C LYS A 237 6.64 -31.47 -11.91
N HIS A 238 6.98 -30.59 -12.86
CA HIS A 238 6.07 -29.57 -13.40
C HIS A 238 6.03 -29.56 -14.93
N SER A 239 5.93 -30.80 -15.50
CA SER A 239 5.77 -30.98 -16.94
C SER A 239 4.30 -30.92 -17.37
N HIS A 240 4.07 -30.96 -18.68
CA HIS A 240 2.71 -31.04 -19.23
C HIS A 240 1.91 -32.25 -18.73
N VAL A 241 2.58 -33.32 -18.27
CA VAL A 241 1.91 -34.51 -17.73
C VAL A 241 1.26 -34.24 -16.39
N GLU A 242 2.00 -33.60 -15.48
CA GLU A 242 1.50 -33.19 -14.16
C GLU A 242 0.43 -32.11 -14.30
N TRP A 243 0.64 -31.14 -15.21
CA TRP A 243 -0.38 -30.17 -15.55
C TRP A 243 -1.69 -30.79 -16.03
N LEU A 244 -1.63 -31.79 -16.92
CA LEU A 244 -2.82 -32.53 -17.35
C LEU A 244 -3.49 -33.32 -16.22
N ARG A 245 -2.72 -33.87 -15.29
CA ARG A 245 -3.29 -34.52 -14.10
C ARG A 245 -4.04 -33.51 -13.25
N PHE A 246 -3.47 -32.30 -13.10
CA PHE A 246 -4.09 -31.23 -12.36
C PHE A 246 -5.39 -30.73 -13.02
N LEU A 247 -5.38 -30.50 -14.33
CA LEU A 247 -6.59 -30.18 -15.10
C LEU A 247 -7.70 -31.23 -14.97
N LYS A 248 -7.33 -32.50 -14.99
CA LYS A 248 -8.28 -33.60 -14.76
C LYS A 248 -8.83 -33.62 -13.34
N GLN A 249 -8.04 -33.20 -12.36
CA GLN A 249 -8.49 -33.05 -10.98
C GLN A 249 -9.50 -31.87 -10.87
N ILE A 250 -9.19 -30.70 -11.43
CA ILE A 250 -10.12 -29.57 -11.50
C ILE A 250 -11.45 -30.01 -12.14
N LYS A 251 -11.40 -30.78 -13.23
CA LYS A 251 -12.61 -31.31 -13.87
C LYS A 251 -13.45 -32.19 -12.95
N ARG A 252 -12.85 -33.02 -12.11
CA ARG A 252 -13.56 -33.92 -11.17
C ARG A 252 -14.13 -33.16 -9.95
N GLU A 253 -13.49 -32.06 -9.54
CA GLU A 253 -13.86 -31.30 -8.37
C GLU A 253 -14.78 -30.12 -8.68
N THR A 254 -15.15 -29.93 -9.96
CA THR A 254 -16.03 -28.86 -10.41
C THR A 254 -17.26 -29.40 -11.09
N ASP A 255 -18.40 -28.74 -10.89
CA ASP A 255 -19.67 -29.07 -11.51
C ASP A 255 -19.57 -29.08 -13.04
N ASP A 256 -20.12 -30.11 -13.67
CA ASP A 256 -20.04 -30.30 -15.12
C ASP A 256 -20.86 -29.25 -15.93
N GLU A 257 -21.84 -28.61 -15.30
CA GLU A 257 -22.70 -27.60 -15.95
C GLU A 257 -22.08 -26.19 -15.92
N ILE A 258 -20.99 -25.99 -15.17
CA ILE A 258 -20.34 -24.69 -15.01
C ILE A 258 -19.20 -24.53 -16.02
N GLU A 259 -19.18 -23.39 -16.71
CA GLU A 259 -18.05 -23.02 -17.56
C GLU A 259 -16.84 -22.62 -16.68
N ILE A 260 -15.63 -23.03 -17.08
CA ILE A 260 -14.41 -22.81 -16.32
C ILE A 260 -13.43 -21.99 -17.13
N HIS A 261 -13.14 -20.77 -16.64
CA HIS A 261 -12.11 -19.91 -17.18
C HIS A 261 -10.82 -20.11 -16.38
N ILE A 262 -9.79 -20.65 -17.03
CA ILE A 262 -8.45 -20.85 -16.43
C ILE A 262 -7.54 -19.72 -16.87
N ILE A 263 -7.09 -18.92 -15.92
CA ILE A 263 -6.03 -17.93 -16.12
C ILE A 263 -4.71 -18.60 -15.74
N ALA A 264 -3.81 -18.76 -16.72
CA ALA A 264 -2.48 -19.35 -16.51
C ALA A 264 -1.39 -18.46 -17.13
N ASP A 265 -0.15 -18.70 -16.75
CA ASP A 265 0.97 -17.99 -17.36
C ASP A 265 1.28 -18.53 -18.78
N ASN A 266 2.09 -17.77 -19.51
CA ASN A 266 2.42 -18.08 -20.89
C ASN A 266 3.59 -19.10 -20.99
N TYR A 267 3.68 -20.06 -20.08
CA TYR A 267 4.73 -21.08 -20.05
C TYR A 267 4.51 -22.15 -21.13
N SER A 268 5.60 -22.76 -21.60
CA SER A 268 5.56 -23.75 -22.69
C SER A 268 4.73 -25.00 -22.37
N THR A 269 4.73 -25.41 -21.10
CA THR A 269 3.97 -26.56 -20.59
C THR A 269 2.47 -26.40 -20.84
N HIS A 270 1.93 -25.19 -20.65
CA HIS A 270 0.51 -24.89 -20.85
C HIS A 270 0.08 -24.90 -22.32
N LYS A 271 1.04 -24.80 -23.24
CA LYS A 271 0.82 -24.77 -24.69
C LYS A 271 1.15 -26.11 -25.39
N HIS A 272 1.54 -27.11 -24.64
CA HIS A 272 1.89 -28.40 -25.20
C HIS A 272 0.71 -29.01 -25.98
N GLU A 273 0.98 -29.71 -27.09
CA GLU A 273 -0.07 -30.28 -27.97
C GLU A 273 -1.09 -31.16 -27.23
N LYS A 274 -0.62 -31.98 -26.29
CA LYS A 274 -1.52 -32.82 -25.47
C LYS A 274 -2.44 -31.98 -24.57
N VAL A 275 -1.99 -30.82 -24.12
CA VAL A 275 -2.79 -29.90 -23.33
C VAL A 275 -3.83 -29.23 -24.21
N LYS A 276 -3.45 -28.74 -25.39
CA LYS A 276 -4.39 -28.18 -26.37
C LYS A 276 -5.48 -29.21 -26.75
N ALA A 277 -5.09 -30.42 -27.09
CA ALA A 277 -6.03 -31.49 -27.40
C ALA A 277 -6.96 -31.86 -26.22
N TRP A 278 -6.51 -31.63 -24.98
CA TRP A 278 -7.38 -31.81 -23.82
C TRP A 278 -8.43 -30.69 -23.73
N PHE A 279 -8.06 -29.41 -23.94
CA PHE A 279 -9.00 -28.29 -23.97
C PHE A 279 -10.03 -28.46 -25.12
N GLU A 280 -9.61 -28.88 -26.28
CA GLU A 280 -10.51 -29.18 -27.43
C GLU A 280 -11.60 -30.23 -27.08
N ARG A 281 -11.22 -31.24 -26.28
CA ARG A 281 -12.16 -32.28 -25.83
C ARG A 281 -12.99 -31.90 -24.62
N ASN A 282 -12.68 -30.73 -23.99
CA ASN A 282 -13.38 -30.24 -22.83
C ASN A 282 -13.79 -28.77 -23.04
N PRO A 283 -14.77 -28.51 -23.91
CA PRO A 283 -15.11 -27.17 -24.37
C PRO A 283 -15.63 -26.23 -23.27
N ARG A 284 -16.08 -26.77 -22.13
CA ARG A 284 -16.42 -25.97 -20.95
C ARG A 284 -15.21 -25.28 -20.29
N PHE A 285 -13.99 -25.69 -20.62
CA PHE A 285 -12.76 -25.09 -20.12
C PHE A 285 -12.22 -24.09 -21.14
N LYS A 286 -12.04 -22.84 -20.70
CA LYS A 286 -11.47 -21.75 -21.51
C LYS A 286 -10.12 -21.37 -20.92
N LEU A 287 -9.07 -21.40 -21.74
CA LEU A 287 -7.71 -21.04 -21.30
C LEU A 287 -7.38 -19.60 -21.69
N HIS A 288 -7.05 -18.79 -20.69
CA HIS A 288 -6.64 -17.41 -20.81
C HIS A 288 -5.17 -17.28 -20.39
N LEU A 289 -4.29 -16.99 -21.34
CA LEU A 289 -2.86 -16.89 -21.06
C LEU A 289 -2.45 -15.45 -20.74
N THR A 290 -1.73 -15.25 -19.64
CA THR A 290 -1.15 -13.94 -19.34
C THR A 290 -0.14 -13.53 -20.40
N PRO A 291 0.06 -12.23 -20.66
CA PRO A 291 1.13 -11.79 -21.54
C PRO A 291 2.49 -12.25 -21.03
N THR A 292 3.39 -12.60 -21.92
CA THR A 292 4.74 -13.07 -21.55
C THR A 292 5.45 -12.11 -20.60
N GLY A 293 5.91 -12.64 -19.46
CA GLY A 293 6.57 -11.84 -18.40
C GLY A 293 5.61 -11.00 -17.56
N SER A 294 4.33 -11.35 -17.54
CA SER A 294 3.29 -10.67 -16.78
C SER A 294 2.55 -11.58 -15.79
N SER A 295 3.27 -12.53 -15.16
CA SER A 295 2.72 -13.42 -14.12
C SER A 295 2.02 -12.67 -12.97
N TRP A 296 2.44 -11.42 -12.69
CA TRP A 296 1.79 -10.56 -11.71
C TRP A 296 0.29 -10.32 -11.95
N MET A 297 -0.21 -10.61 -13.16
CA MET A 297 -1.65 -10.59 -13.49
C MET A 297 -2.36 -11.84 -12.97
N ASN A 298 -1.63 -12.94 -12.71
CA ASN A 298 -2.19 -14.16 -12.15
C ASN A 298 -2.26 -14.08 -10.63
N LEU A 299 -3.47 -13.99 -10.06
CA LEU A 299 -3.66 -13.75 -8.62
C LEU A 299 -3.19 -14.93 -7.74
N VAL A 300 -3.04 -16.14 -8.27
CA VAL A 300 -2.49 -17.26 -7.52
C VAL A 300 -1.04 -17.04 -7.06
N GLU A 301 -0.28 -16.19 -7.77
CA GLU A 301 1.07 -15.78 -7.35
C GLU A 301 1.07 -15.09 -5.97
N ARG A 302 -0.02 -14.41 -5.65
CA ARG A 302 -0.18 -13.81 -4.33
C ARG A 302 -0.38 -14.88 -3.25
N PHE A 303 -1.16 -15.90 -3.54
CA PHE A 303 -1.29 -17.07 -2.67
C PHE A 303 0.05 -17.79 -2.48
N PHE A 304 0.83 -17.96 -3.54
CA PHE A 304 2.16 -18.57 -3.45
C PHE A 304 3.13 -17.80 -2.56
N ARG A 305 2.99 -16.49 -2.52
CA ARG A 305 3.73 -15.68 -1.53
C ARG A 305 3.26 -15.97 -0.11
N ASP A 306 1.95 -16.00 0.11
CA ASP A 306 1.39 -16.17 1.45
C ASP A 306 1.75 -17.56 2.03
N ILE A 307 1.58 -18.65 1.27
CA ILE A 307 2.03 -20.00 1.72
C ILE A 307 3.53 -20.07 1.94
N SER A 308 4.32 -19.35 1.12
CA SER A 308 5.78 -19.30 1.31
C SER A 308 6.16 -18.66 2.63
N GLU A 309 5.52 -17.56 3.01
CA GLU A 309 5.81 -16.82 4.24
C GLU A 309 5.18 -17.50 5.46
N GLU A 310 3.93 -17.98 5.34
CA GLU A 310 3.17 -18.50 6.49
C GLU A 310 3.49 -19.98 6.82
N CYS A 311 3.92 -20.79 5.82
CA CYS A 311 4.14 -22.22 5.99
C CYS A 311 5.60 -22.62 5.66
N ILE A 312 6.02 -22.45 4.39
CA ILE A 312 7.25 -23.11 3.88
C ILE A 312 8.52 -22.51 4.48
N ARG A 313 8.66 -21.18 4.50
CA ARG A 313 9.88 -20.47 4.91
C ARG A 313 10.23 -20.68 6.39
N HIS A 314 9.21 -20.81 7.22
CA HIS A 314 9.37 -20.93 8.67
C HIS A 314 9.29 -22.38 9.16
N GLY A 315 9.01 -23.33 8.28
CA GLY A 315 9.01 -24.76 8.55
C GLY A 315 10.42 -25.34 8.69
N SER A 316 10.50 -26.52 9.32
CA SER A 316 11.68 -27.38 9.34
C SER A 316 11.19 -28.78 9.04
N PHE A 317 11.63 -29.35 7.91
CA PHE A 317 11.09 -30.59 7.34
C PHE A 317 12.17 -31.63 7.25
N SER A 318 12.02 -32.72 7.98
CA SER A 318 12.97 -33.85 8.01
C SER A 318 12.86 -34.73 6.75
N SER A 319 11.80 -34.55 5.97
CA SER A 319 11.54 -35.27 4.72
C SER A 319 10.65 -34.47 3.78
N VAL A 320 10.61 -34.87 2.50
CA VAL A 320 9.64 -34.37 1.53
C VAL A 320 8.20 -34.68 1.97
N LYS A 321 7.97 -35.79 2.64
CA LYS A 321 6.65 -36.18 3.17
C LYS A 321 6.15 -35.21 4.23
N ASP A 322 7.05 -34.75 5.11
CA ASP A 322 6.68 -33.76 6.13
C ASP A 322 6.31 -32.43 5.49
N LEU A 323 7.06 -31.97 4.48
CA LEU A 323 6.72 -30.78 3.73
C LEU A 323 5.35 -30.89 3.05
N VAL A 324 5.06 -32.05 2.40
CA VAL A 324 3.76 -32.31 1.75
C VAL A 324 2.63 -32.28 2.76
N LYS A 325 2.84 -32.89 3.94
CA LYS A 325 1.85 -32.90 5.02
C LYS A 325 1.53 -31.46 5.48
N ASP A 326 2.54 -30.67 5.81
CA ASP A 326 2.34 -29.28 6.29
C ASP A 326 1.68 -28.41 5.23
N ILE A 327 2.04 -28.57 3.95
CA ILE A 327 1.35 -27.89 2.84
C ILE A 327 -0.12 -28.32 2.77
N THR A 328 -0.41 -29.62 2.89
CA THR A 328 -1.78 -30.14 2.83
C THR A 328 -2.62 -29.62 3.99
N ASP A 329 -2.08 -29.61 5.20
CA ASP A 329 -2.75 -29.10 6.40
C ASP A 329 -3.00 -27.59 6.29
N TYR A 330 -2.04 -26.83 5.74
CA TYR A 330 -2.21 -25.40 5.44
C TYR A 330 -3.33 -25.15 4.43
N LEU A 331 -3.37 -25.92 3.35
CA LEU A 331 -4.40 -25.82 2.29
C LEU A 331 -5.79 -26.18 2.82
N ALA A 332 -5.89 -27.22 3.64
CA ALA A 332 -7.14 -27.58 4.32
C ALA A 332 -7.64 -26.44 5.23
N SER A 333 -6.76 -25.88 6.05
CA SER A 333 -7.05 -24.70 6.89
C SER A 333 -7.45 -23.47 6.07
N TRP A 334 -6.76 -23.22 4.95
CA TRP A 334 -7.11 -22.15 4.03
C TRP A 334 -8.53 -22.28 3.49
N ASN A 335 -8.92 -23.48 3.05
CA ASN A 335 -10.23 -23.75 2.45
C ASN A 335 -11.39 -23.71 3.48
N LEU A 336 -11.10 -23.82 4.78
CA LEU A 336 -12.09 -23.55 5.84
C LEU A 336 -12.39 -22.05 5.97
N HIS A 337 -11.39 -21.19 5.77
CA HIS A 337 -11.49 -19.74 5.87
C HIS A 337 -10.82 -19.05 4.68
N PRO A 338 -11.35 -19.19 3.45
CA PRO A 338 -10.67 -18.76 2.24
C PRO A 338 -10.54 -17.24 2.17
N ARG A 339 -9.36 -16.78 1.77
CA ARG A 339 -9.08 -15.35 1.59
C ARG A 339 -9.25 -14.96 0.12
N ARG A 340 -10.06 -13.96 -0.16
CA ARG A 340 -10.29 -13.46 -1.52
C ARG A 340 -9.26 -12.39 -1.88
N TYR A 341 -8.58 -12.56 -3.00
CA TYR A 341 -7.78 -11.50 -3.61
C TYR A 341 -8.61 -10.78 -4.66
N ARG A 342 -8.81 -9.48 -4.47
CA ARG A 342 -9.55 -8.65 -5.42
C ARG A 342 -8.61 -7.83 -6.28
N TRP A 343 -8.86 -7.81 -7.57
CA TRP A 343 -8.22 -6.85 -8.47
C TRP A 343 -8.78 -5.44 -8.20
N LYS A 344 -7.90 -4.49 -7.84
CA LYS A 344 -8.29 -3.12 -7.49
C LYS A 344 -7.76 -2.07 -8.47
N ALA A 345 -6.82 -2.44 -9.33
CA ALA A 345 -6.14 -1.48 -10.20
C ALA A 345 -6.95 -1.25 -11.48
N GLU A 346 -7.05 0.01 -11.88
CA GLU A 346 -7.66 0.41 -13.13
C GLU A 346 -6.76 0.00 -14.31
N GLY A 347 -7.30 -0.78 -15.26
CA GLY A 347 -6.54 -1.31 -16.39
C GLY A 347 -5.87 -0.22 -17.21
N GLN A 348 -6.59 0.87 -17.52
CA GLN A 348 -6.06 1.99 -18.29
C GLN A 348 -4.82 2.62 -17.63
N LYS A 349 -4.87 2.88 -16.33
CA LYS A 349 -3.73 3.43 -15.59
C LYS A 349 -2.51 2.49 -15.57
N ILE A 350 -2.75 1.19 -15.65
CA ILE A 350 -1.66 0.20 -15.77
C ILE A 350 -1.01 0.30 -17.14
N LEU A 351 -1.80 0.31 -18.23
CA LEU A 351 -1.29 0.45 -19.60
C LEU A 351 -0.48 1.73 -19.78
N GLU A 352 -0.94 2.86 -19.27
CA GLU A 352 -0.21 4.12 -19.29
C GLU A 352 1.16 4.02 -18.57
N LYS A 353 1.21 3.33 -17.42
CA LYS A 353 2.48 3.10 -16.70
C LYS A 353 3.43 2.21 -17.50
N ILE A 354 2.89 1.18 -18.15
CA ILE A 354 3.68 0.29 -19.00
C ILE A 354 4.20 1.04 -20.22
N ASN A 355 3.37 1.84 -20.88
CA ASN A 355 3.77 2.65 -22.03
C ASN A 355 4.85 3.67 -21.68
N ARG A 356 4.73 4.37 -20.55
CA ARG A 356 5.81 5.25 -20.05
C ARG A 356 7.12 4.50 -19.79
N ALA A 357 7.05 3.26 -19.32
CA ALA A 357 8.25 2.45 -19.13
C ALA A 357 8.85 1.98 -20.47
N ARG A 358 8.01 1.63 -21.46
CA ARG A 358 8.43 1.27 -22.82
C ARG A 358 9.10 2.43 -23.52
N GLU A 359 8.52 3.61 -23.46
CA GLU A 359 9.07 4.85 -24.00
C GLU A 359 10.50 5.12 -23.47
N LYS A 360 10.67 5.05 -22.13
CA LYS A 360 11.99 5.21 -21.49
C LYS A 360 13.02 4.16 -21.91
N LEU A 361 12.58 3.01 -22.38
CA LEU A 361 13.42 1.91 -22.87
C LEU A 361 13.58 1.92 -24.42
N GLY A 362 13.06 2.93 -25.11
CA GLY A 362 13.09 3.03 -26.57
C GLY A 362 12.30 1.91 -27.26
N LYS A 363 11.26 1.33 -26.60
CA LYS A 363 10.43 0.27 -27.15
C LYS A 363 9.14 0.86 -27.73
N PRO A 364 8.57 0.25 -28.81
CA PRO A 364 7.29 0.70 -29.37
C PRO A 364 6.20 0.66 -28.30
N LEU A 365 5.33 1.66 -28.32
CA LEU A 365 4.21 1.75 -27.39
C LEU A 365 3.11 0.74 -27.77
N TYR A 366 2.34 0.32 -26.79
CA TYR A 366 1.11 -0.40 -27.05
C TYR A 366 -0.01 0.58 -27.41
N SER A 367 -0.76 0.28 -28.46
CA SER A 367 -1.98 1.03 -28.75
C SER A 367 -2.97 0.91 -27.60
N THR A 368 -3.46 2.05 -27.14
CA THR A 368 -4.47 2.16 -26.06
C THR A 368 -5.84 1.86 -26.57
#